data_2e2d1f53dc650967a653a493466e120c
#
_entry.id   2e2d1f53dc650967a653a493466e120c
#
_cell.length_a   1.000
_cell.length_b   1.000
_cell.length_c   1.000
_cell.angle_alpha   90.00
_cell.angle_beta   90.00
_cell.angle_gamma   90.00
#
_symmetry.space_group_name_H-M   'P 1'
#
loop_
_entity.id
_entity.type
_entity.pdbx_description
1 polymer ?
#
loop_
_entity_poly.entity_id
_entity_poly.type
_entity_poly.pdbx_seq_one_letter_code
_entity_poly.pdbx_strand_id
1 'polypeptide(L)'
;MPKREVEIVVISDVHLGTYGSHAKELLNYLKSIKPGILILNGDIIDIWQFSKSYWPQSHMKVLRKITKFISEGVPVYYLTGNHDEMLRKFTDFNIGSFELANKLVLPIEGEKAWIFHGDIFDVTMQNTKWLAKLGATGYDSLILLNSFVNWCLQLMGREKMSFSKRIKAGFKDAVKFINKFESTAAELAIDKGYKYVICGHIHQPEIREIATENGSVMYLNSGDWVENLTSLEYNKAEWKIFHYRQEFVNQTFSEDLLETENLDSLLDMKFLFEKMKSEN
;
A
#
# COMPACT_ATOMS: atom_id res chain seq x y z
N MET A 1 23.00 7.25 8.61
CA MET A 1 22.55 8.59 8.18
C MET A 1 21.63 9.22 9.21
N PRO A 2 21.62 10.55 9.38
CA PRO A 2 20.63 11.21 10.24
C PRO A 2 19.23 10.94 9.66
N LYS A 3 18.26 10.63 10.54
CA LYS A 3 16.88 10.39 10.11
C LYS A 3 16.26 11.69 9.64
N ARG A 4 15.45 11.63 8.56
CA ARG A 4 14.66 12.77 8.07
C ARG A 4 13.52 13.04 9.06
N GLU A 5 13.35 14.28 9.48
CA GLU A 5 12.15 14.68 10.22
C GLU A 5 11.00 14.91 9.22
N VAL A 6 9.85 14.30 9.50
CA VAL A 6 8.64 14.41 8.68
C VAL A 6 7.46 14.65 9.61
N GLU A 7 6.71 15.72 9.40
CA GLU A 7 5.64 16.11 10.31
C GLU A 7 4.50 15.08 10.31
N ILE A 8 4.01 14.68 9.13
CA ILE A 8 2.96 13.66 9.00
C ILE A 8 3.36 12.66 7.92
N VAL A 9 3.20 11.38 8.22
CA VAL A 9 3.42 10.28 7.27
C VAL A 9 2.12 9.48 7.15
N VAL A 10 1.67 9.23 5.92
CA VAL A 10 0.52 8.34 5.63
C VAL A 10 1.00 7.16 4.81
N ILE A 11 0.73 5.97 5.30
CA ILE A 11 1.05 4.68 4.67
C ILE A 11 -0.22 3.85 4.58
N SER A 12 -0.51 3.24 3.44
CA SER A 12 -1.62 2.30 3.26
C SER A 12 -1.19 1.08 2.47
N ASP A 13 -2.07 0.09 2.38
CA ASP A 13 -1.97 -1.03 1.44
C ASP A 13 -0.61 -1.76 1.52
N VAL A 14 -0.23 -2.12 2.74
CA VAL A 14 1.05 -2.82 3.04
C VAL A 14 0.90 -4.33 2.88
N HIS A 15 -0.27 -4.87 3.21
CA HIS A 15 -0.62 -6.28 3.12
C HIS A 15 0.38 -7.22 3.79
N LEU A 16 0.80 -6.90 5.03
CA LEU A 16 1.64 -7.80 5.82
C LEU A 16 0.94 -9.15 6.01
N GLY A 17 1.64 -10.24 5.75
CA GLY A 17 1.10 -11.61 5.74
C GLY A 17 0.95 -12.17 4.33
N THR A 18 1.19 -11.39 3.29
CA THR A 18 1.19 -11.83 1.89
C THR A 18 2.59 -11.85 1.29
N TYR A 19 2.77 -12.61 0.20
CA TYR A 19 4.03 -12.65 -0.54
C TYR A 19 4.32 -11.36 -1.32
N GLY A 20 3.28 -10.59 -1.65
CA GLY A 20 3.42 -9.33 -2.40
C GLY A 20 3.89 -8.15 -1.55
N SER A 21 3.90 -8.27 -0.23
CA SER A 21 4.29 -7.17 0.66
C SER A 21 5.80 -6.91 0.64
N HIS A 22 6.19 -5.68 0.30
CA HIS A 22 7.57 -5.21 0.33
C HIS A 22 7.98 -4.72 1.74
N ALA A 23 7.85 -5.62 2.73
CA ALA A 23 8.08 -5.31 4.13
C ALA A 23 9.52 -4.93 4.47
N LYS A 24 10.52 -5.40 3.69
CA LYS A 24 11.93 -5.01 3.89
C LYS A 24 12.15 -3.54 3.49
N GLU A 25 11.62 -3.16 2.36
CA GLU A 25 11.67 -1.80 1.81
C GLU A 25 10.93 -0.83 2.73
N LEU A 26 9.73 -1.21 3.19
CA LEU A 26 8.97 -0.42 4.17
C LEU A 26 9.75 -0.26 5.49
N LEU A 27 10.39 -1.33 5.99
CA LEU A 27 11.21 -1.25 7.19
C LEU A 27 12.37 -0.27 7.02
N ASN A 28 13.04 -0.27 5.87
CA ASN A 28 14.14 0.63 5.57
C ASN A 28 13.64 2.09 5.53
N TYR A 29 12.50 2.33 4.88
CA TYR A 29 11.84 3.62 4.89
C TYR A 29 11.53 4.09 6.31
N LEU A 30 10.84 3.27 7.12
CA LEU A 30 10.49 3.59 8.50
C LEU A 30 11.71 3.83 9.40
N LYS A 31 12.87 3.22 9.08
CA LYS A 31 14.14 3.47 9.78
C LYS A 31 14.77 4.81 9.39
N SER A 32 14.55 5.28 8.17
CA SER A 32 15.13 6.50 7.62
C SER A 32 14.44 7.78 8.09
N ILE A 33 13.26 7.67 8.70
CA ILE A 33 12.43 8.81 9.11
C ILE A 33 12.24 8.90 10.62
N LYS A 34 11.87 10.13 11.06
CA LYS A 34 11.38 10.45 12.40
C LYS A 34 10.05 11.19 12.22
N PRO A 35 8.91 10.47 12.18
CA PRO A 35 7.61 11.07 11.97
C PRO A 35 7.14 11.82 13.21
N GLY A 36 6.50 12.97 13.03
CA GLY A 36 5.72 13.64 14.06
C GLY A 36 4.38 12.94 14.31
N ILE A 37 3.72 12.52 13.24
CA ILE A 37 2.50 11.71 13.23
C ILE A 37 2.66 10.59 12.21
N LEU A 38 2.27 9.36 12.56
CA LEU A 38 2.20 8.23 11.63
C LEU A 38 0.75 7.77 11.47
N ILE A 39 0.26 7.75 10.25
CA ILE A 39 -1.08 7.28 9.90
C ILE A 39 -0.95 6.02 9.05
N LEU A 40 -1.46 4.91 9.56
CA LEU A 40 -1.57 3.62 8.90
C LEU A 40 -3.00 3.53 8.33
N ASN A 41 -3.15 3.86 7.04
CA ASN A 41 -4.46 4.12 6.44
C ASN A 41 -5.06 2.88 5.77
N GLY A 42 -5.24 1.79 6.53
CA GLY A 42 -5.92 0.57 6.13
C GLY A 42 -5.06 -0.41 5.34
N ASP A 43 -5.49 -1.66 5.34
CA ASP A 43 -4.85 -2.79 4.66
C ASP A 43 -3.36 -2.96 5.05
N ILE A 44 -3.07 -2.74 6.32
CA ILE A 44 -1.71 -2.89 6.87
C ILE A 44 -1.39 -4.37 7.08
N ILE A 45 -2.36 -5.12 7.64
CA ILE A 45 -2.24 -6.57 7.83
C ILE A 45 -3.31 -7.25 6.99
N ASP A 46 -2.91 -8.13 6.08
CA ASP A 46 -3.87 -8.92 5.32
C ASP A 46 -4.36 -10.12 6.14
N ILE A 47 -5.41 -9.88 6.92
CA ILE A 47 -6.00 -10.92 7.78
C ILE A 47 -6.72 -12.00 6.94
N TRP A 48 -7.16 -11.67 5.72
CA TRP A 48 -7.87 -12.59 4.83
C TRP A 48 -6.95 -13.64 4.22
N GLN A 49 -5.72 -13.23 3.86
CA GLN A 49 -4.71 -14.14 3.30
C GLN A 49 -3.72 -14.64 4.34
N PHE A 50 -3.91 -14.25 5.61
CA PHE A 50 -3.05 -14.64 6.70
C PHE A 50 -2.95 -16.17 6.77
N SER A 51 -1.78 -16.70 6.41
CA SER A 51 -1.47 -18.11 6.54
C SER A 51 -0.65 -18.33 7.80
N LYS A 52 -1.01 -19.33 8.61
CA LYS A 52 -0.22 -19.73 9.78
C LYS A 52 1.22 -20.12 9.42
N SER A 53 1.46 -20.45 8.13
CA SER A 53 2.75 -20.87 7.62
C SER A 53 3.58 -19.74 7.00
N TYR A 54 3.02 -18.55 6.78
CA TYR A 54 3.73 -17.46 6.14
C TYR A 54 3.66 -16.16 6.93
N TRP A 55 4.67 -15.93 7.75
CA TRP A 55 4.90 -14.66 8.43
C TRP A 55 6.41 -14.40 8.55
N PRO A 56 7.04 -13.85 7.51
CA PRO A 56 8.49 -13.61 7.48
C PRO A 56 8.95 -12.68 8.59
N GLN A 57 10.21 -12.81 8.99
CA GLN A 57 10.80 -11.98 10.04
C GLN A 57 10.75 -10.47 9.67
N SER A 58 10.81 -10.13 8.38
CA SER A 58 10.66 -8.74 7.91
C SER A 58 9.33 -8.12 8.32
N HIS A 59 8.22 -8.86 8.23
CA HIS A 59 6.90 -8.40 8.64
C HIS A 59 6.86 -8.10 10.14
N MET A 60 7.42 -9.00 10.96
CA MET A 60 7.53 -8.77 12.40
C MET A 60 8.41 -7.56 12.72
N LYS A 61 9.48 -7.34 11.96
CA LYS A 61 10.36 -6.17 12.14
C LYS A 61 9.63 -4.85 11.84
N VAL A 62 8.71 -4.82 10.86
CA VAL A 62 7.85 -3.66 10.58
C VAL A 62 6.95 -3.36 11.79
N LEU A 63 6.24 -4.37 12.31
CA LEU A 63 5.39 -4.20 13.50
C LEU A 63 6.19 -3.70 14.70
N ARG A 64 7.38 -4.27 14.95
CA ARG A 64 8.27 -3.79 16.02
C ARG A 64 8.68 -2.34 15.82
N LYS A 65 8.92 -1.92 14.57
CA LYS A 65 9.29 -0.54 14.29
C LYS A 65 8.13 0.42 14.56
N ILE A 66 6.90 0.05 14.19
CA ILE A 66 5.68 0.81 14.50
C ILE A 66 5.47 0.88 16.02
N THR A 67 5.56 -0.26 16.72
CA THR A 67 5.45 -0.32 18.19
C THR A 67 6.53 0.56 18.86
N LYS A 68 7.73 0.64 18.28
CA LYS A 68 8.79 1.52 18.78
C LYS A 68 8.39 3.00 18.66
N PHE A 69 7.78 3.43 17.56
CA PHE A 69 7.27 4.80 17.44
C PHE A 69 6.23 5.11 18.52
N ILE A 70 5.28 4.17 18.77
CA ILE A 70 4.30 4.31 19.85
C ILE A 70 4.99 4.46 21.20
N SER A 71 5.99 3.64 21.50
CA SER A 71 6.75 3.70 22.77
C SER A 71 7.60 4.96 22.93
N GLU A 72 7.97 5.60 21.82
CA GLU A 72 8.66 6.88 21.78
C GLU A 72 7.68 8.08 21.87
N GLY A 73 6.37 7.83 22.01
CA GLY A 73 5.33 8.85 22.15
C GLY A 73 4.87 9.46 20.83
N VAL A 74 5.26 8.91 19.67
CA VAL A 74 4.76 9.35 18.37
C VAL A 74 3.30 8.99 18.26
N PRO A 75 2.38 9.93 17.95
CA PRO A 75 0.99 9.61 17.63
C PRO A 75 0.90 8.68 16.42
N VAL A 76 0.29 7.51 16.62
CA VAL A 76 0.09 6.50 15.57
C VAL A 76 -1.40 6.21 15.45
N TYR A 77 -1.98 6.57 14.31
CA TYR A 77 -3.35 6.27 13.97
C TYR A 77 -3.41 5.05 13.05
N TYR A 78 -4.15 4.03 13.45
CA TYR A 78 -4.43 2.88 12.60
C TYR A 78 -5.88 2.98 12.12
N LEU A 79 -6.08 3.24 10.84
CA LEU A 79 -7.39 3.25 10.22
C LEU A 79 -7.62 1.88 9.57
N THR A 80 -8.85 1.36 9.69
CA THR A 80 -9.16 0.02 9.17
C THR A 80 -9.50 0.04 7.70
N GLY A 81 -8.97 -0.93 6.95
CA GLY A 81 -9.34 -1.23 5.57
C GLY A 81 -10.21 -2.49 5.46
N ASN A 82 -10.37 -2.99 4.24
CA ASN A 82 -11.17 -4.21 3.99
C ASN A 82 -10.39 -5.51 4.29
N HIS A 83 -9.05 -5.53 4.13
CA HIS A 83 -8.25 -6.70 4.44
C HIS A 83 -8.00 -6.88 5.95
N ASP A 84 -8.14 -5.83 6.71
CA ASP A 84 -8.07 -5.83 8.17
C ASP A 84 -9.38 -5.42 8.86
N GLU A 85 -10.52 -5.59 8.16
CA GLU A 85 -11.88 -5.21 8.62
C GLU A 85 -12.28 -5.83 9.97
N MET A 86 -11.70 -6.97 10.35
CA MET A 86 -11.94 -7.58 11.65
C MET A 86 -11.59 -6.66 12.82
N LEU A 87 -10.66 -5.73 12.61
CA LEU A 87 -10.26 -4.73 13.58
C LEU A 87 -11.35 -3.66 13.82
N ARG A 88 -12.33 -3.51 12.92
CA ARG A 88 -13.44 -2.56 13.07
C ARG A 88 -14.27 -2.76 14.34
N LYS A 89 -14.27 -4.00 14.88
CA LYS A 89 -14.94 -4.33 16.13
C LYS A 89 -14.28 -3.69 17.36
N PHE A 90 -13.04 -3.21 17.19
CA PHE A 90 -12.21 -2.63 18.26
C PHE A 90 -11.90 -1.16 18.01
N THR A 91 -12.60 -0.49 17.08
CA THR A 91 -12.46 0.95 16.88
C THR A 91 -12.82 1.70 18.15
N ASP A 92 -12.27 2.89 18.32
CA ASP A 92 -12.29 3.69 19.55
C ASP A 92 -11.35 3.17 20.66
N PHE A 93 -10.47 2.20 20.32
CA PHE A 93 -9.45 1.72 21.22
C PHE A 93 -8.22 2.62 21.19
N ASN A 94 -7.87 3.16 22.36
CA ASN A 94 -6.73 4.05 22.55
C ASN A 94 -5.77 3.48 23.60
N ILE A 95 -4.48 3.42 23.26
CA ILE A 95 -3.40 3.05 24.19
C ILE A 95 -2.23 4.01 24.02
N GLY A 96 -2.00 4.87 25.01
CA GLY A 96 -0.89 5.84 24.95
C GLY A 96 -1.03 6.75 23.72
N SER A 97 -0.05 6.68 22.80
CA SER A 97 -0.06 7.44 21.56
C SER A 97 -0.63 6.67 20.35
N PHE A 98 -1.26 5.51 20.58
CA PHE A 98 -1.89 4.69 19.52
C PHE A 98 -3.41 4.80 19.56
N GLU A 99 -4.02 5.01 18.40
CA GLU A 99 -5.48 5.04 18.20
C GLU A 99 -5.88 4.14 17.03
N LEU A 100 -6.92 3.30 17.24
CA LEU A 100 -7.55 2.49 16.20
C LEU A 100 -8.90 3.08 15.85
N ALA A 101 -9.10 3.47 14.59
CA ALA A 101 -10.32 4.13 14.13
C ALA A 101 -10.72 3.66 12.71
N ASN A 102 -11.93 4.02 12.25
CA ASN A 102 -12.35 3.79 10.86
C ASN A 102 -12.01 4.97 9.95
N LYS A 103 -11.85 6.14 10.51
CA LYS A 103 -11.53 7.39 9.83
C LYS A 103 -10.94 8.37 10.82
N LEU A 104 -10.19 9.33 10.30
CA LEU A 104 -9.59 10.41 11.09
C LEU A 104 -9.93 11.76 10.44
N VAL A 105 -10.22 12.76 11.25
CA VAL A 105 -10.23 14.16 10.84
C VAL A 105 -9.12 14.87 11.57
N LEU A 106 -8.07 15.21 10.86
CA LEU A 106 -6.86 15.82 11.40
C LEU A 106 -6.82 17.31 11.05
N PRO A 107 -6.63 18.21 12.02
CA PRO A 107 -6.35 19.61 11.73
C PRO A 107 -4.91 19.76 11.23
N ILE A 108 -4.73 20.43 10.08
CA ILE A 108 -3.44 20.73 9.47
C ILE A 108 -3.43 22.22 9.14
N GLU A 109 -2.63 23.01 9.87
CA GLU A 109 -2.53 24.48 9.69
C GLU A 109 -3.88 25.22 9.71
N GLY A 110 -4.80 24.77 10.58
CA GLY A 110 -6.13 25.36 10.70
C GLY A 110 -7.19 24.80 9.74
N GLU A 111 -6.76 24.06 8.74
CA GLU A 111 -7.61 23.37 7.77
C GLU A 111 -7.88 21.92 8.21
N LYS A 112 -8.92 21.29 7.68
CA LYS A 112 -9.27 19.90 8.03
C LYS A 112 -8.91 18.93 6.93
N ALA A 113 -8.18 17.86 7.30
CA ALA A 113 -7.94 16.70 6.47
C ALA A 113 -8.84 15.54 6.90
N TRP A 114 -9.63 15.01 5.97
CA TRP A 114 -10.41 13.80 6.17
C TRP A 114 -9.65 12.60 5.60
N ILE A 115 -9.34 11.63 6.47
CA ILE A 115 -8.48 10.48 6.17
C ILE A 115 -9.26 9.21 6.45
N PHE A 116 -9.32 8.32 5.48
CA PHE A 116 -9.96 7.01 5.57
C PHE A 116 -9.43 6.10 4.46
N HIS A 117 -9.59 4.78 4.61
CA HIS A 117 -9.01 3.85 3.65
C HIS A 117 -9.64 3.97 2.25
N GLY A 118 -10.95 3.91 2.13
CA GLY A 118 -11.66 4.08 0.85
C GLY A 118 -12.61 2.94 0.50
N ASP A 119 -12.47 1.77 1.08
CA ASP A 119 -13.26 0.56 0.82
C ASP A 119 -14.78 0.71 1.04
N ILE A 120 -15.20 1.73 1.77
CA ILE A 120 -16.63 2.06 1.94
C ILE A 120 -17.35 2.32 0.61
N PHE A 121 -16.62 2.71 -0.43
CA PHE A 121 -17.18 2.95 -1.75
C PHE A 121 -17.39 1.67 -2.57
N ASP A 122 -16.80 0.54 -2.20
CA ASP A 122 -16.96 -0.75 -2.89
C ASP A 122 -18.41 -1.23 -2.86
N VAL A 123 -19.12 -0.98 -1.76
CA VAL A 123 -20.53 -1.39 -1.60
C VAL A 123 -21.43 -0.63 -2.56
N THR A 124 -21.12 0.63 -2.85
CA THR A 124 -21.88 1.47 -3.80
C THR A 124 -21.52 1.21 -5.27
N MET A 125 -20.37 0.54 -5.50
CA MET A 125 -19.83 0.29 -6.83
C MET A 125 -19.80 -1.20 -7.20
N GLN A 126 -20.80 -1.97 -6.81
CA GLN A 126 -20.95 -3.43 -6.75
C GLN A 126 -20.50 -4.32 -7.94
N ASN A 127 -19.75 -3.84 -8.93
CA ASN A 127 -19.36 -4.64 -10.09
C ASN A 127 -17.85 -4.84 -10.32
N THR A 128 -16.98 -4.50 -9.37
CA THR A 128 -15.54 -4.37 -9.64
C THR A 128 -14.60 -5.26 -8.81
N LYS A 129 -15.11 -6.16 -7.97
CA LYS A 129 -14.27 -7.10 -7.18
C LYS A 129 -13.31 -7.99 -8.02
N TRP A 130 -13.56 -8.14 -9.32
CA TRP A 130 -12.68 -8.89 -10.21
C TRP A 130 -11.51 -8.04 -10.76
N LEU A 131 -11.67 -6.71 -10.79
CA LEU A 131 -10.64 -5.76 -11.28
C LEU A 131 -9.47 -5.62 -10.28
N ALA A 132 -9.74 -5.66 -8.99
CA ALA A 132 -8.71 -5.72 -7.96
C ALA A 132 -7.82 -6.98 -8.08
N LYS A 133 -8.40 -8.10 -8.58
CA LYS A 133 -7.62 -9.31 -8.90
C LYS A 133 -6.76 -9.20 -10.15
N LEU A 134 -7.07 -8.28 -11.06
CA LEU A 134 -6.29 -8.07 -12.29
C LEU A 134 -5.10 -7.13 -12.10
N GLY A 135 -5.18 -6.19 -11.15
CA GLY A 135 -4.05 -5.31 -10.80
C GLY A 135 -2.90 -6.05 -10.12
N ALA A 136 -3.21 -7.10 -9.34
CA ALA A 136 -2.20 -7.88 -8.60
C ALA A 136 -1.40 -8.88 -9.47
N THR A 137 -1.83 -9.14 -10.71
CA THR A 137 -1.07 -9.91 -11.69
C THR A 137 -0.63 -8.96 -12.79
N GLY A 138 0.57 -8.44 -12.61
CA GLY A 138 1.13 -7.39 -13.46
C GLY A 138 0.84 -7.56 -14.94
N TYR A 139 0.56 -6.48 -15.61
CA TYR A 139 0.30 -6.36 -17.06
C TYR A 139 1.29 -7.17 -17.92
N ASP A 140 2.55 -7.25 -17.47
CA ASP A 140 3.59 -8.04 -18.13
C ASP A 140 3.34 -9.55 -18.05
N SER A 141 2.80 -10.06 -16.94
CA SER A 141 2.42 -11.47 -16.82
C SER A 141 1.26 -11.83 -17.74
N LEU A 142 0.32 -10.89 -17.95
CA LEU A 142 -0.81 -11.08 -18.88
C LEU A 142 -0.33 -11.07 -20.35
N ILE A 143 0.65 -10.24 -20.69
CA ILE A 143 1.26 -10.22 -22.03
C ILE A 143 2.01 -11.53 -22.30
N LEU A 144 2.79 -12.02 -21.34
CA LEU A 144 3.50 -13.29 -21.44
C LEU A 144 2.53 -14.47 -21.54
N LEU A 145 1.47 -14.48 -20.71
CA LEU A 145 0.43 -15.50 -20.76
C LEU A 145 -0.33 -15.48 -22.09
N ASN A 146 -0.67 -14.29 -22.61
CA ASN A 146 -1.31 -14.13 -23.92
C ASN A 146 -0.40 -14.65 -25.04
N SER A 147 0.89 -14.37 -25.00
CA SER A 147 1.86 -14.86 -25.97
C SER A 147 1.99 -16.38 -25.91
N PHE A 148 2.05 -16.95 -24.70
CA PHE A 148 2.12 -18.39 -24.49
C PHE A 148 0.84 -19.11 -24.95
N VAL A 149 -0.35 -18.60 -24.58
CA VAL A 149 -1.64 -19.18 -24.99
C VAL A 149 -1.80 -19.10 -26.51
N ASN A 150 -1.45 -17.98 -27.14
CA ASN A 150 -1.51 -17.86 -28.60
C ASN A 150 -0.52 -18.78 -29.31
N TRP A 151 0.66 -19.01 -28.74
CA TRP A 151 1.61 -20.00 -29.25
C TRP A 151 1.03 -21.44 -29.14
N CYS A 152 0.42 -21.81 -28.02
CA CYS A 152 -0.26 -23.10 -27.87
C CYS A 152 -1.43 -23.26 -28.85
N LEU A 153 -2.25 -22.22 -29.05
CA LEU A 153 -3.38 -22.25 -30.00
C LEU A 153 -2.91 -22.41 -31.45
N GLN A 154 -1.79 -21.76 -31.82
CA GLN A 154 -1.19 -21.95 -33.16
C GLN A 154 -0.69 -23.38 -33.37
N LEU A 155 -0.05 -23.99 -32.36
CA LEU A 155 0.34 -25.41 -32.43
C LEU A 155 -0.85 -26.37 -32.60
N MET A 156 -2.03 -25.97 -32.09
CA MET A 156 -3.28 -26.74 -32.20
C MET A 156 -4.09 -26.39 -33.45
N GLY A 157 -3.56 -25.56 -34.38
CA GLY A 157 -4.24 -25.15 -35.61
C GLY A 157 -5.47 -24.27 -35.39
N ARG A 158 -5.58 -23.62 -34.22
CA ARG A 158 -6.68 -22.71 -33.89
C ARG A 158 -6.29 -21.25 -34.12
N GLU A 159 -7.28 -20.41 -34.44
CA GLU A 159 -7.09 -18.97 -34.62
C GLU A 159 -6.65 -18.28 -33.31
N LYS A 160 -5.84 -17.23 -33.46
CA LYS A 160 -5.36 -16.41 -32.32
C LYS A 160 -6.53 -15.80 -31.58
N MET A 161 -6.60 -16.04 -30.28
CA MET A 161 -7.56 -15.34 -29.42
C MET A 161 -7.08 -13.92 -29.16
N SER A 162 -7.91 -12.93 -29.53
CA SER A 162 -7.63 -11.53 -29.22
C SER A 162 -8.01 -11.22 -27.77
N PHE A 163 -7.08 -11.48 -26.84
CA PHE A 163 -7.18 -11.00 -25.45
C PHE A 163 -7.17 -9.47 -25.37
N SER A 164 -6.68 -8.78 -26.42
CA SER A 164 -6.55 -7.33 -26.47
C SER A 164 -7.88 -6.58 -26.27
N LYS A 165 -9.00 -7.11 -26.72
CA LYS A 165 -10.33 -6.50 -26.51
C LYS A 165 -10.79 -6.61 -25.05
N ARG A 166 -10.55 -7.77 -24.39
CA ARG A 166 -10.87 -7.97 -22.98
C ARG A 166 -9.98 -7.16 -22.06
N ILE A 167 -8.67 -7.10 -22.37
CA ILE A 167 -7.70 -6.29 -21.62
C ILE A 167 -8.04 -4.80 -21.75
N LYS A 168 -8.35 -4.30 -22.96
CA LYS A 168 -8.76 -2.91 -23.16
C LYS A 168 -10.09 -2.57 -22.46
N ALA A 169 -11.05 -3.49 -22.44
CA ALA A 169 -12.29 -3.30 -21.70
C ALA A 169 -12.03 -3.25 -20.19
N GLY A 170 -11.24 -4.19 -19.64
CA GLY A 170 -10.86 -4.20 -18.23
C GLY A 170 -10.10 -2.95 -17.80
N PHE A 171 -9.18 -2.47 -18.62
CA PHE A 171 -8.45 -1.21 -18.36
C PHE A 171 -9.40 0.00 -18.35
N LYS A 172 -10.33 0.08 -19.30
CA LYS A 172 -11.32 1.17 -19.35
C LYS A 172 -12.24 1.16 -18.12
N ASP A 173 -12.65 -0.03 -17.68
CA ASP A 173 -13.49 -0.18 -16.49
C ASP A 173 -12.71 0.16 -15.21
N ALA A 174 -11.42 -0.19 -15.12
CA ALA A 174 -10.56 0.20 -14.02
C ALA A 174 -10.38 1.73 -13.94
N VAL A 175 -10.09 2.38 -15.05
CA VAL A 175 -9.98 3.85 -15.11
C VAL A 175 -11.31 4.52 -14.72
N LYS A 176 -12.44 3.99 -15.17
CA LYS A 176 -13.78 4.49 -14.81
C LYS A 176 -14.04 4.33 -13.31
N PHE A 177 -13.61 3.20 -12.73
CA PHE A 177 -13.72 2.97 -11.29
C PHE A 177 -12.91 3.97 -10.50
N ILE A 178 -11.61 4.14 -10.84
CA ILE A 178 -10.72 5.10 -10.19
C ILE A 178 -11.32 6.51 -10.24
N ASN A 179 -11.72 6.97 -11.43
CA ASN A 179 -12.31 8.31 -11.58
C ASN A 179 -13.58 8.49 -10.75
N LYS A 180 -14.44 7.46 -10.68
CA LYS A 180 -15.66 7.51 -9.87
C LYS A 180 -15.36 7.52 -8.38
N PHE A 181 -14.36 6.74 -7.95
CA PHE A 181 -13.89 6.71 -6.55
C PHE A 181 -13.40 8.10 -6.12
N GLU A 182 -12.50 8.67 -6.90
CA GLU A 182 -11.90 9.98 -6.60
C GLU A 182 -12.94 11.10 -6.60
N SER A 183 -13.84 11.14 -7.60
CA SER A 183 -14.90 12.15 -7.65
C SER A 183 -15.86 12.02 -6.46
N THR A 184 -16.25 10.80 -6.08
CA THR A 184 -17.13 10.57 -4.94
C THR A 184 -16.48 11.01 -3.62
N ALA A 185 -15.19 10.67 -3.43
CA ALA A 185 -14.43 11.09 -2.24
C ALA A 185 -14.32 12.62 -2.16
N ALA A 186 -14.04 13.25 -3.30
CA ALA A 186 -13.91 14.70 -3.40
C ALA A 186 -15.23 15.43 -3.13
N GLU A 187 -16.34 15.01 -3.75
CA GLU A 187 -17.67 15.58 -3.54
C GLU A 187 -18.06 15.54 -2.07
N LEU A 188 -17.91 14.38 -1.41
CA LEU A 188 -18.21 14.23 0.01
C LEU A 188 -17.32 15.10 0.91
N ALA A 189 -16.06 15.29 0.54
CA ALA A 189 -15.14 16.12 1.29
C ALA A 189 -15.50 17.62 1.14
N ILE A 190 -15.84 18.05 -0.07
CA ILE A 190 -16.28 19.42 -0.36
C ILE A 190 -17.57 19.75 0.41
N ASP A 191 -18.56 18.85 0.36
CA ASP A 191 -19.84 19.04 1.06
C ASP A 191 -19.67 19.19 2.58
N LYS A 192 -18.60 18.60 3.15
CA LYS A 192 -18.28 18.70 4.59
C LYS A 192 -17.28 19.80 4.93
N GLY A 193 -16.83 20.55 3.93
CA GLY A 193 -15.88 21.65 4.11
C GLY A 193 -14.47 21.17 4.50
N TYR A 194 -14.03 20.01 4.00
CA TYR A 194 -12.66 19.55 4.18
C TYR A 194 -11.75 20.12 3.10
N LYS A 195 -10.54 20.54 3.48
CA LYS A 195 -9.50 21.01 2.55
C LYS A 195 -8.75 19.87 1.88
N TYR A 196 -8.59 18.76 2.60
CA TYR A 196 -7.87 17.57 2.15
C TYR A 196 -8.75 16.33 2.32
N VAL A 197 -8.72 15.45 1.32
CA VAL A 197 -9.24 14.08 1.42
C VAL A 197 -8.11 13.11 1.09
N ILE A 198 -7.81 12.20 2.03
CA ILE A 198 -6.67 11.29 1.95
C ILE A 198 -7.17 9.85 1.99
N CYS A 199 -6.86 9.09 0.94
CA CYS A 199 -7.30 7.72 0.74
C CYS A 199 -6.12 6.76 0.50
N GLY A 200 -6.38 5.46 0.54
CA GLY A 200 -5.60 4.35 0.02
C GLY A 200 -6.43 3.54 -0.97
N HIS A 201 -6.48 2.20 -0.80
CA HIS A 201 -7.40 1.23 -1.38
C HIS A 201 -7.28 0.99 -2.90
N ILE A 202 -7.18 2.04 -3.69
CA ILE A 202 -7.08 1.91 -5.16
C ILE A 202 -5.66 1.76 -5.68
N HIS A 203 -4.66 1.77 -4.79
CA HIS A 203 -3.23 1.60 -5.10
C HIS A 203 -2.69 2.59 -6.14
N GLN A 204 -3.27 3.79 -6.24
CA GLN A 204 -2.86 4.81 -7.20
C GLN A 204 -2.34 6.04 -6.44
N PRO A 205 -1.01 6.18 -6.28
CA PRO A 205 -0.43 7.33 -5.60
C PRO A 205 -0.72 8.61 -6.40
N GLU A 206 -1.40 9.57 -5.77
CA GLU A 206 -1.85 10.79 -6.44
C GLU A 206 -1.89 11.96 -5.46
N ILE A 207 -1.57 13.15 -5.94
CA ILE A 207 -1.84 14.42 -5.29
C ILE A 207 -2.36 15.37 -6.35
N ARG A 208 -3.64 15.71 -6.29
CA ARG A 208 -4.24 16.65 -7.22
C ARG A 208 -5.41 17.42 -6.62
N GLU A 209 -5.64 18.62 -7.10
CA GLU A 209 -6.85 19.35 -6.79
C GLU A 209 -8.02 18.84 -7.64
N ILE A 210 -9.15 18.57 -6.99
CA ILE A 210 -10.41 18.24 -7.67
C ILE A 210 -11.38 19.37 -7.38
N ALA A 211 -11.84 20.03 -8.45
CA ALA A 211 -12.81 21.10 -8.40
C ALA A 211 -14.18 20.62 -8.91
N THR A 212 -15.24 21.07 -8.24
CA THR A 212 -16.64 20.87 -8.61
C THR A 212 -17.36 22.23 -8.61
N GLU A 213 -18.62 22.26 -9.00
CA GLU A 213 -19.44 23.49 -8.90
C GLU A 213 -19.60 23.99 -7.45
N ASN A 214 -19.43 23.10 -6.45
CA ASN A 214 -19.60 23.38 -5.03
C ASN A 214 -18.30 23.77 -4.31
N GLY A 215 -17.15 23.72 -4.97
CA GLY A 215 -15.86 24.05 -4.38
C GLY A 215 -14.72 23.17 -4.89
N SER A 216 -13.58 23.20 -4.18
CA SER A 216 -12.43 22.36 -4.49
C SER A 216 -11.86 21.71 -3.24
N VAL A 217 -11.21 20.56 -3.45
CA VAL A 217 -10.51 19.80 -2.40
C VAL A 217 -9.21 19.25 -2.95
N MET A 218 -8.18 19.19 -2.13
CA MET A 218 -6.96 18.47 -2.47
C MET A 218 -7.18 16.97 -2.18
N TYR A 219 -7.26 16.18 -3.24
CA TYR A 219 -7.31 14.72 -3.19
C TYR A 219 -5.90 14.15 -3.13
N LEU A 220 -5.68 13.23 -2.18
CA LEU A 220 -4.40 12.55 -1.99
C LEU A 220 -4.63 11.05 -1.83
N ASN A 221 -3.76 10.25 -2.47
CA ASN A 221 -3.73 8.81 -2.28
C ASN A 221 -2.30 8.37 -1.98
N SER A 222 -2.12 7.56 -0.91
CA SER A 222 -0.80 7.12 -0.46
C SER A 222 -0.17 6.05 -1.35
N GLY A 223 -0.94 5.47 -2.28
CA GLY A 223 -0.49 4.33 -3.07
C GLY A 223 -0.44 3.06 -2.22
N ASP A 224 0.63 2.28 -2.37
CA ASP A 224 0.77 0.97 -1.72
C ASP A 224 2.24 0.57 -1.48
N TRP A 225 2.44 -0.53 -0.72
CA TRP A 225 3.74 -1.17 -0.50
C TRP A 225 3.80 -2.58 -1.11
N VAL A 226 3.06 -2.79 -2.22
CA VAL A 226 3.02 -4.01 -3.03
C VAL A 226 3.62 -3.78 -4.42
N GLU A 227 3.20 -2.70 -5.10
CA GLU A 227 3.64 -2.37 -6.46
C GLU A 227 4.39 -1.04 -6.54
N ASN A 228 3.83 0.02 -5.95
CA ASN A 228 4.33 1.40 -6.09
C ASN A 228 5.41 1.75 -5.07
N LEU A 229 5.35 1.18 -3.86
CA LEU A 229 6.26 1.46 -2.73
C LEU A 229 6.29 2.95 -2.41
N THR A 230 5.12 3.49 -2.11
CA THR A 230 4.91 4.93 -1.89
C THR A 230 4.31 5.23 -0.52
N SER A 231 4.48 6.46 -0.08
CA SER A 231 3.85 7.05 1.11
C SER A 231 3.54 8.51 0.83
N LEU A 232 2.58 9.09 1.55
CA LEU A 232 2.43 10.53 1.59
C LEU A 232 3.24 11.10 2.76
N GLU A 233 3.98 12.15 2.50
CA GLU A 233 4.72 12.93 3.50
C GLU A 233 4.23 14.38 3.49
N TYR A 234 3.88 14.90 4.67
CA TYR A 234 3.64 16.32 4.87
C TYR A 234 4.78 16.93 5.66
N ASN A 235 5.34 17.98 5.13
CA ASN A 235 6.40 18.72 5.78
C ASN A 235 6.44 20.16 5.25
N LYS A 236 6.59 21.15 6.13
CA LYS A 236 6.70 22.57 5.77
C LYS A 236 5.55 23.05 4.85
N ALA A 237 4.33 22.76 5.26
CA ALA A 237 3.11 23.13 4.55
C ALA A 237 2.93 22.50 3.14
N GLU A 238 3.65 21.42 2.83
CA GLU A 238 3.59 20.77 1.52
C GLU A 238 3.40 19.26 1.65
N TRP A 239 2.46 18.70 0.88
CA TRP A 239 2.32 17.27 0.68
C TRP A 239 3.18 16.79 -0.47
N LYS A 240 3.86 15.65 -0.29
CA LYS A 240 4.66 14.98 -1.32
C LYS A 240 4.39 13.48 -1.32
N ILE A 241 4.46 12.87 -2.51
CA ILE A 241 4.55 11.41 -2.62
C ILE A 241 6.02 11.04 -2.50
N PHE A 242 6.32 10.26 -1.47
CA PHE A 242 7.61 9.60 -1.35
C PHE A 242 7.61 8.34 -2.22
N HIS A 243 8.64 8.13 -3.02
CA HIS A 243 8.85 6.93 -3.85
C HIS A 243 10.12 6.20 -3.41
N TYR A 244 9.97 5.03 -2.79
CA TYR A 244 11.10 4.26 -2.27
C TYR A 244 12.14 3.95 -3.35
N ARG A 245 11.72 3.50 -4.54
CA ARG A 245 12.62 3.14 -5.64
C ARG A 245 13.44 4.33 -6.15
N GLN A 246 12.88 5.54 -6.14
CA GLN A 246 13.60 6.73 -6.60
C GLN A 246 14.66 7.19 -5.59
N GLU A 247 14.33 7.12 -4.30
CA GLU A 247 15.20 7.60 -3.23
C GLU A 247 16.32 6.61 -2.89
N PHE A 248 16.03 5.32 -2.83
CA PHE A 248 16.97 4.31 -2.33
C PHE A 248 17.76 3.60 -3.43
N VAL A 249 17.26 3.47 -4.67
CA VAL A 249 18.04 2.89 -5.77
C VAL A 249 19.24 3.79 -6.12
N ASN A 250 19.07 5.11 -6.07
CA ASN A 250 20.17 6.04 -6.31
C ASN A 250 21.22 6.05 -5.18
N GLN A 251 20.88 5.57 -3.96
CA GLN A 251 21.82 5.46 -2.84
C GLN A 251 22.51 4.10 -2.77
N THR A 252 21.85 3.01 -3.15
CA THR A 252 22.38 1.64 -3.03
C THR A 252 23.51 1.36 -4.02
N PHE A 253 23.58 2.06 -5.14
CA PHE A 253 24.74 1.95 -6.07
C PHE A 253 26.05 2.51 -5.47
N SER A 254 25.99 3.21 -4.34
CA SER A 254 27.19 3.77 -3.67
C SER A 254 27.64 3.04 -2.39
N GLU A 255 26.80 2.22 -1.75
CA GLU A 255 27.11 1.60 -0.44
C GLU A 255 27.11 0.06 -0.43
N ASP A 256 26.43 -0.65 -1.35
CA ASP A 256 26.31 -2.11 -1.33
C ASP A 256 27.57 -2.90 -1.81
N LEU A 257 28.69 -2.22 -2.01
CA LEU A 257 29.96 -2.92 -2.23
C LEU A 257 30.68 -3.30 -0.93
N LEU A 258 30.13 -3.00 0.27
CA LEU A 258 30.83 -3.19 1.53
C LEU A 258 30.10 -4.01 2.61
N GLU A 259 28.87 -4.47 2.41
CA GLU A 259 28.23 -5.40 3.37
C GLU A 259 27.90 -6.74 2.70
N THR A 260 28.90 -7.63 2.72
CA THR A 260 28.68 -9.08 2.59
C THR A 260 27.83 -9.55 3.76
N GLU A 261 26.50 -9.40 3.63
CA GLU A 261 25.59 -10.05 4.56
C GLU A 261 25.59 -11.56 4.32
N ASN A 262 26.32 -12.20 5.23
CA ASN A 262 26.15 -13.55 5.72
C ASN A 262 25.83 -14.66 4.68
N LEU A 263 26.92 -15.15 4.10
CA LEU A 263 27.01 -16.47 3.49
C LEU A 263 26.52 -17.58 4.44
N ASP A 264 26.54 -17.33 5.75
CA ASP A 264 26.13 -18.27 6.81
C ASP A 264 24.62 -18.56 6.79
N SER A 265 23.75 -17.60 6.44
CA SER A 265 22.31 -17.84 6.37
C SER A 265 21.88 -18.68 5.15
N LEU A 266 22.68 -18.61 4.07
CA LEU A 266 22.47 -19.45 2.88
C LEU A 266 23.03 -20.87 3.10
N LEU A 267 24.09 -20.99 3.87
CA LEU A 267 24.66 -22.29 4.29
C LEU A 267 23.72 -23.02 5.25
N ASP A 268 23.10 -22.31 6.20
CA ASP A 268 22.10 -22.89 7.10
C ASP A 268 20.86 -23.40 6.36
N MET A 269 20.37 -22.67 5.35
CA MET A 269 19.27 -23.12 4.51
C MET A 269 19.64 -24.35 3.67
N LYS A 270 20.84 -24.39 3.12
CA LYS A 270 21.35 -25.55 2.39
C LYS A 270 21.47 -26.77 3.29
N PHE A 271 21.99 -26.59 4.49
CA PHE A 271 22.14 -27.64 5.50
C PHE A 271 20.77 -28.20 5.95
N LEU A 272 19.79 -27.33 6.13
CA LEU A 272 18.39 -27.77 6.45
C LEU A 272 17.75 -28.53 5.29
N PHE A 273 17.98 -28.13 4.05
CA PHE A 273 17.48 -28.83 2.86
C PHE A 273 18.12 -30.20 2.67
N GLU A 274 19.42 -30.33 2.92
CA GLU A 274 20.15 -31.59 2.88
C GLU A 274 19.68 -32.55 3.98
N LYS A 275 19.42 -32.04 5.20
CA LYS A 275 18.92 -32.80 6.32
C LYS A 275 17.49 -33.32 6.08
N MET A 276 16.61 -32.51 5.48
CA MET A 276 15.26 -32.96 5.10
C MET A 276 15.24 -34.01 3.98
N LYS A 277 16.29 -34.06 3.14
CA LYS A 277 16.43 -35.08 2.10
C LYS A 277 16.99 -36.41 2.62
N SER A 278 17.66 -36.42 3.77
CA SER A 278 18.25 -37.63 4.35
C SER A 278 17.31 -38.37 5.32
N GLU A 279 16.17 -37.76 5.66
CA GLU A 279 15.14 -38.33 6.57
C GLU A 279 13.90 -38.86 5.82
N ASN A 280 13.93 -38.88 4.48
CA ASN A 280 12.99 -39.58 3.59
C ASN A 280 13.73 -40.63 2.77
#